data_da0a03146e0c76e0c6c534e237fa0348
#
_entry.id   da0a03146e0c76e0c6c534e237fa0348
#
_cell.length_a   1.000
_cell.length_b   1.000
_cell.length_c   1.000
_cell.angle_alpha   90.00
_cell.angle_beta   90.00
_cell.angle_gamma   90.00
#
_symmetry.space_group_name_H-M   'P 1'
#
loop_
_entity.id
_entity.type
_entity.pdbx_description
1 polymer ?
#
loop_
_entity_poly.entity_id
_entity_poly.type
_entity_poly.pdbx_seq_one_letter_code
_entity_poly.pdbx_strand_id
1 'polypeptide(L)'
;PPRSTPLYSSAASDVYKRQHLYRLSKGRKTSVKAFIMNAQIVVGVGNIYASEALFISGIHPKRKANRISKKRYERLATAIQETLTKSIEMGGTTLRDFSYSQGEEKIGYFKQELFTYGRTGAECKCCRSLVRQMVLSGRSSFYCANCQH
;
A
#
# COMPACT_ATOMS: atom_id res chain seq x y z
N PRO A 1 -14.26 12.92 20.55
CA PRO A 1 -13.83 12.67 20.19
C PRO A 1 -13.42 12.31 19.60
N PRO A 2 -13.52 12.32 19.79
CA PRO A 2 -12.91 12.03 19.36
C PRO A 2 -12.56 11.55 18.62
N ARG A 3 -12.50 11.60 18.33
CA ARG A 3 -12.07 11.25 17.79
C ARG A 3 -11.26 10.93 17.30
N SER A 4 -11.21 11.30 17.52
CA SER A 4 -10.15 11.05 16.87
C SER A 4 -9.55 9.87 17.10
N THR A 5 -10.05 9.12 17.55
CA THR A 5 -9.59 7.80 17.74
C THR A 5 -9.00 7.23 16.50
N PRO A 6 -7.81 6.75 16.56
CA PRO A 6 -7.20 6.13 15.39
C PRO A 6 -8.07 5.02 14.88
N LEU A 7 -8.36 5.08 13.61
CA LEU A 7 -9.23 4.12 13.00
C LEU A 7 -8.70 2.71 13.10
N TYR A 8 -7.37 2.57 13.14
CA TYR A 8 -6.77 1.28 13.11
C TYR A 8 -6.47 0.72 14.49
N SER A 9 -6.98 1.31 15.52
CA SER A 9 -6.72 0.80 16.86
C SER A 9 -7.85 -0.06 17.38
N SER A 10 -8.97 -0.14 16.65
CA SER A 10 -10.13 -0.89 17.08
C SER A 10 -10.39 -2.09 16.18
N ALA A 11 -10.60 -3.25 16.76
CA ALA A 11 -10.91 -4.45 15.98
C ALA A 11 -12.19 -4.28 15.19
N ALA A 12 -13.18 -3.58 15.76
CA ALA A 12 -14.43 -3.34 15.06
C ALA A 12 -14.21 -2.47 13.82
N SER A 13 -13.34 -1.45 13.95
CA SER A 13 -13.01 -0.59 12.82
C SER A 13 -12.31 -1.38 11.73
N ASP A 14 -11.45 -2.32 12.13
CA ASP A 14 -10.71 -3.12 11.16
C ASP A 14 -11.65 -4.00 10.36
N VAL A 15 -12.58 -4.64 11.01
CA VAL A 15 -13.55 -5.48 10.34
C VAL A 15 -14.39 -4.65 9.38
N TYR A 16 -14.83 -3.49 9.83
CA TYR A 16 -15.61 -2.59 9.00
C TYR A 16 -14.83 -2.17 7.76
N LYS A 17 -13.56 -1.85 7.91
CA LYS A 17 -12.75 -1.41 6.78
C LYS A 17 -12.55 -2.50 5.75
N ARG A 18 -12.39 -3.74 6.20
CA ARG A 18 -12.22 -4.86 5.27
C ARG A 18 -13.45 -5.04 4.40
N GLN A 19 -14.62 -4.97 5.03
CA GLN A 19 -15.87 -5.11 4.29
C GLN A 19 -16.13 -3.89 3.42
N HIS A 20 -15.72 -2.72 3.87
CA HIS A 20 -15.93 -1.47 3.18
C HIS A 20 -15.21 -1.45 1.83
N LEU A 21 -13.95 -1.90 1.79
CA LEU A 21 -13.20 -1.92 0.55
C LEU A 21 -13.87 -2.79 -0.50
N TYR A 22 -14.26 -3.99 -0.11
CA TYR A 22 -14.89 -4.90 -1.05
C TYR A 22 -16.20 -4.32 -1.60
N ARG A 23 -17.00 -3.73 -0.73
CA ARG A 23 -18.26 -3.15 -1.12
C ARG A 23 -18.07 -1.99 -2.09
N LEU A 24 -17.12 -1.12 -1.81
CA LEU A 24 -16.86 0.02 -2.66
C LEU A 24 -16.21 -0.35 -3.98
N SER A 25 -15.59 -1.51 -4.07
CA SER A 25 -14.91 -1.92 -5.28
C SER A 25 -15.87 -2.34 -6.38
N LYS A 26 -17.09 -2.65 -6.03
CA LYS A 26 -18.06 -3.11 -7.03
C LYS A 26 -18.35 -2.01 -8.03
N GLY A 27 -18.25 -2.34 -9.30
CA GLY A 27 -18.45 -1.38 -10.36
C GLY A 27 -17.25 -0.50 -10.66
N ARG A 28 -16.16 -0.67 -9.94
CA ARG A 28 -14.96 0.14 -10.18
C ARG A 28 -14.02 -0.59 -11.11
N LYS A 29 -13.76 -0.02 -12.27
CA LYS A 29 -12.90 -0.65 -13.26
C LYS A 29 -11.48 -0.10 -13.24
N THR A 30 -11.20 0.81 -12.36
CA THR A 30 -9.85 1.37 -12.22
C THR A 30 -8.92 0.33 -11.60
N SER A 31 -7.61 0.55 -11.70
CA SER A 31 -6.66 -0.36 -11.08
C SER A 31 -6.84 -0.33 -9.56
N VAL A 32 -6.53 -1.44 -8.91
CA VAL A 32 -6.66 -1.50 -7.46
C VAL A 32 -5.73 -0.49 -6.80
N LYS A 33 -4.58 -0.22 -7.41
CA LYS A 33 -3.68 0.77 -6.85
C LYS A 33 -4.32 2.16 -6.81
N ALA A 34 -4.93 2.58 -7.93
CA ALA A 34 -5.62 3.86 -7.97
C ALA A 34 -6.80 3.89 -7.01
N PHE A 35 -7.47 2.75 -6.88
CA PHE A 35 -8.61 2.62 -6.00
C PHE A 35 -8.22 2.89 -4.54
N ILE A 36 -7.16 2.25 -4.06
CA ILE A 36 -6.78 2.42 -2.65
C ILE A 36 -6.06 3.75 -2.39
N MET A 37 -5.57 4.41 -3.42
CA MET A 37 -4.96 5.73 -3.26
C MET A 37 -5.98 6.86 -3.27
N ASN A 38 -7.23 6.55 -3.58
CA ASN A 38 -8.29 7.55 -3.57
C ASN A 38 -8.64 7.87 -2.12
N ALA A 39 -8.43 9.12 -1.72
CA ALA A 39 -8.64 9.53 -0.32
C ALA A 39 -10.10 9.38 0.12
N GLN A 40 -11.03 9.32 -0.82
CA GLN A 40 -12.43 9.08 -0.48
C GLN A 40 -12.69 7.62 -0.14
N ILE A 41 -11.78 6.74 -0.54
CA ILE A 41 -11.90 5.31 -0.25
C ILE A 41 -11.09 4.98 1.00
N VAL A 42 -9.80 5.34 0.98
CA VAL A 42 -8.90 5.09 2.10
C VAL A 42 -8.06 6.33 2.33
N VAL A 43 -8.08 6.84 3.54
CA VAL A 43 -7.30 8.03 3.86
C VAL A 43 -5.87 7.65 4.20
N GLY A 44 -4.92 8.39 3.66
CA GLY A 44 -3.53 8.27 4.08
C GLY A 44 -2.65 7.32 3.30
N VAL A 45 -3.17 6.71 2.23
CA VAL A 45 -2.37 5.78 1.45
C VAL A 45 -1.74 6.52 0.27
N GLY A 46 -0.45 6.77 0.36
CA GLY A 46 0.30 7.40 -0.72
C GLY A 46 0.91 6.37 -1.64
N ASN A 47 1.64 6.84 -2.64
CA ASN A 47 2.23 5.97 -3.65
C ASN A 47 3.15 4.90 -3.08
N ILE A 48 3.95 5.27 -2.08
CA ILE A 48 4.88 4.33 -1.46
C ILE A 48 4.13 3.21 -0.77
N TYR A 49 3.17 3.57 0.06
CA TYR A 49 2.47 2.57 0.88
C TYR A 49 1.47 1.76 0.08
N ALA A 50 0.93 2.34 -1.01
CA ALA A 50 0.07 1.57 -1.90
C ALA A 50 0.86 0.42 -2.52
N SER A 51 2.07 0.70 -3.01
CA SER A 51 2.90 -0.35 -3.59
C SER A 51 3.26 -1.41 -2.56
N GLU A 52 3.62 -0.98 -1.36
CA GLU A 52 4.01 -1.92 -0.30
C GLU A 52 2.84 -2.77 0.17
N ALA A 53 1.68 -2.18 0.37
CA ALA A 53 0.52 -2.93 0.82
C ALA A 53 0.06 -3.95 -0.22
N LEU A 54 0.13 -3.59 -1.50
CA LEU A 54 -0.23 -4.52 -2.56
C LEU A 54 0.75 -5.68 -2.63
N PHE A 55 2.03 -5.42 -2.39
CA PHE A 55 3.01 -6.50 -2.35
C PHE A 55 2.71 -7.45 -1.19
N ILE A 56 2.48 -6.91 -0.01
CA ILE A 56 2.23 -7.72 1.18
C ILE A 56 0.98 -8.59 1.01
N SER A 57 -0.05 -8.05 0.38
CA SER A 57 -1.30 -8.79 0.16
C SER A 57 -1.26 -9.68 -1.08
N GLY A 58 -0.19 -9.58 -1.87
CA GLY A 58 -0.05 -10.44 -3.05
C GLY A 58 -0.91 -10.04 -4.23
N ILE A 59 -1.33 -8.79 -4.31
CA ILE A 59 -2.20 -8.32 -5.37
C ILE A 59 -1.43 -7.45 -6.35
N HIS A 60 -1.56 -7.75 -7.65
CA HIS A 60 -0.89 -6.97 -8.68
C HIS A 60 -1.51 -5.57 -8.75
N PRO A 61 -0.70 -4.52 -8.80
CA PRO A 61 -1.24 -3.14 -8.76
C PRO A 61 -2.15 -2.80 -9.93
N LYS A 62 -2.00 -3.48 -11.05
CA LYS A 62 -2.81 -3.22 -12.23
C LYS A 62 -4.14 -3.96 -12.22
N ARG A 63 -4.35 -4.90 -11.31
CA ARG A 63 -5.59 -5.65 -11.26
C ARG A 63 -6.76 -4.71 -11.03
N LYS A 64 -7.85 -4.92 -11.75
CA LYS A 64 -9.01 -4.03 -11.62
C LYS A 64 -9.68 -4.21 -10.26
N ALA A 65 -10.09 -3.11 -9.67
CA ALA A 65 -10.65 -3.12 -8.32
C ALA A 65 -11.85 -4.05 -8.22
N ASN A 66 -12.69 -4.12 -9.25
CA ASN A 66 -13.88 -4.97 -9.22
C ASN A 66 -13.59 -6.44 -9.51
N ARG A 67 -12.32 -6.81 -9.71
CA ARG A 67 -11.94 -8.18 -10.01
C ARG A 67 -11.17 -8.82 -8.87
N ILE A 68 -11.35 -8.35 -7.67
CA ILE A 68 -10.66 -8.87 -6.49
C ILE A 68 -11.69 -9.41 -5.53
N SER A 69 -11.45 -10.61 -5.02
CA SER A 69 -12.40 -11.27 -4.12
C SER A 69 -12.46 -10.58 -2.77
N LYS A 70 -13.53 -10.85 -2.04
CA LYS A 70 -13.70 -10.32 -0.69
C LYS A 70 -12.54 -10.72 0.22
N LYS A 71 -12.11 -11.97 0.13
CA LYS A 71 -11.02 -12.46 0.95
C LYS A 71 -9.72 -11.74 0.67
N ARG A 72 -9.45 -11.45 -0.58
CA ARG A 72 -8.25 -10.73 -0.95
C ARG A 72 -8.32 -9.27 -0.49
N TYR A 73 -9.50 -8.67 -0.51
CA TYR A 73 -9.66 -7.33 0.03
C TYR A 73 -9.47 -7.30 1.54
N GLU A 74 -9.84 -8.36 2.23
CA GLU A 74 -9.58 -8.44 3.66
C GLU A 74 -8.08 -8.44 3.93
N ARG A 75 -7.32 -9.18 3.14
CA ARG A 75 -5.87 -9.17 3.26
C ARG A 75 -5.29 -7.80 2.93
N LEU A 76 -5.83 -7.16 1.92
CA LEU A 76 -5.34 -5.86 1.52
C LEU A 76 -5.60 -4.82 2.61
N ALA A 77 -6.77 -4.84 3.21
CA ALA A 77 -7.09 -3.92 4.29
C ALA A 77 -6.14 -4.10 5.46
N THR A 78 -5.84 -5.35 5.81
CA THR A 78 -4.88 -5.64 6.88
C THR A 78 -3.50 -5.14 6.50
N ALA A 79 -3.08 -5.36 5.26
CA ALA A 79 -1.77 -4.91 4.79
C ALA A 79 -1.67 -3.38 4.81
N ILE A 80 -2.72 -2.70 4.41
CA ILE A 80 -2.74 -1.23 4.45
C ILE A 80 -2.57 -0.76 5.89
N GLN A 81 -3.31 -1.37 6.81
CA GLN A 81 -3.24 -0.97 8.19
C GLN A 81 -1.86 -1.21 8.78
N GLU A 82 -1.27 -2.35 8.51
CA GLU A 82 0.07 -2.66 8.99
C GLU A 82 1.09 -1.69 8.42
N THR A 83 0.95 -1.37 7.15
CA THR A 83 1.88 -0.47 6.49
C THR A 83 1.79 0.94 7.06
N LEU A 84 0.57 1.42 7.29
CA LEU A 84 0.38 2.74 7.86
C LEU A 84 0.85 2.80 9.31
N THR A 85 0.62 1.75 10.07
CA THR A 85 1.09 1.68 11.45
C THR A 85 2.62 1.74 11.50
N LYS A 86 3.27 0.98 10.61
CA LYS A 86 4.72 1.00 10.54
C LYS A 86 5.23 2.38 10.17
N SER A 87 4.54 3.04 9.26
CA SER A 87 4.89 4.40 8.86
C SER A 87 4.86 5.35 10.06
N ILE A 88 3.86 5.23 10.89
CA ILE A 88 3.74 6.06 12.07
C ILE A 88 4.86 5.77 13.04
N GLU A 89 5.20 4.51 13.23
CA GLU A 89 6.30 4.11 14.12
C GLU A 89 7.62 4.66 13.64
N MET A 90 7.77 4.85 12.34
CA MET A 90 8.99 5.38 11.77
C MET A 90 8.96 6.91 11.66
N GLY A 91 8.05 7.55 12.38
CA GLY A 91 7.98 9.01 12.40
C GLY A 91 6.90 9.60 11.52
N GLY A 92 6.00 8.76 11.01
CA GLY A 92 4.90 9.24 10.20
C GLY A 92 5.33 9.92 8.93
N THR A 93 6.49 9.56 8.42
CA THR A 93 7.08 10.31 7.33
C THR A 93 6.65 9.78 5.97
N THR A 94 6.61 10.69 5.01
CA THR A 94 6.47 10.37 3.61
C THR A 94 7.85 10.53 3.00
N LEU A 95 7.98 10.15 1.73
CA LEU A 95 9.24 10.35 1.05
C LEU A 95 9.62 11.83 1.03
N ARG A 96 8.62 12.69 0.88
CA ARG A 96 8.85 14.12 0.90
C ARG A 96 9.41 14.57 2.25
N ASP A 97 8.86 14.06 3.33
CA ASP A 97 9.32 14.42 4.66
C ASP A 97 10.75 13.96 4.87
N PHE A 98 11.08 12.79 4.40
CA PHE A 98 12.45 12.32 4.49
C PHE A 98 13.41 13.25 3.77
N SER A 99 13.09 13.63 2.55
CA SER A 99 13.95 14.51 1.79
C SER A 99 14.14 15.83 2.49
N TYR A 100 13.05 16.29 3.11
CA TYR A 100 13.09 17.59 3.70
C TYR A 100 13.84 17.62 5.02
N SER A 101 13.61 16.63 5.85
CA SER A 101 14.19 16.69 7.19
C SER A 101 15.63 16.23 7.24
N GLN A 102 16.08 15.28 6.39
CA GLN A 102 17.29 14.89 6.58
C GLN A 102 18.02 14.29 5.88
N GLY A 103 17.56 13.94 5.31
CA GLY A 103 18.22 13.41 4.67
C GLY A 103 18.50 12.18 4.11
N GLU A 104 19.60 12.04 3.24
CA GLU A 104 19.89 10.79 2.59
C GLU A 104 20.04 9.61 3.51
N GLU A 105 20.59 9.84 4.67
CA GLU A 105 20.78 8.77 5.63
C GLU A 105 19.44 8.18 6.05
N LYS A 106 18.48 9.06 6.31
CA LYS A 106 17.16 8.62 6.73
C LYS A 106 16.42 7.96 5.59
N ILE A 107 16.57 8.48 4.39
CA ILE A 107 15.96 7.88 3.22
C ILE A 107 16.50 6.48 2.99
N GLY A 108 17.81 6.31 3.15
CA GLY A 108 18.42 5.01 3.00
C GLY A 108 17.86 3.99 3.97
N TYR A 109 17.71 4.40 5.22
CA TYR A 109 17.15 3.49 6.23
C TYR A 109 15.72 3.11 5.89
N PHE A 110 14.92 4.09 5.48
CA PHE A 110 13.55 3.84 5.11
C PHE A 110 13.46 2.86 3.94
N LYS A 111 14.32 3.04 2.94
CA LYS A 111 14.33 2.16 1.78
C LYS A 111 14.68 0.73 2.14
N GLN A 112 15.52 0.53 3.15
CA GLN A 112 15.87 -0.82 3.55
C GLN A 112 14.69 -1.59 4.10
N GLU A 113 13.66 -0.87 4.59
CA GLU A 113 12.48 -1.51 5.11
C GLU A 113 11.44 -1.80 4.05
N LEU A 114 11.62 -1.29 2.85
CA LEU A 114 10.62 -1.45 1.80
C LEU A 114 10.83 -2.74 1.03
N PHE A 115 9.73 -3.30 0.54
CA PHE A 115 9.79 -4.53 -0.24
C PHE A 115 9.94 -4.25 -1.74
N THR A 116 9.21 -3.29 -2.27
CA THR A 116 9.22 -3.06 -3.71
C THR A 116 9.46 -1.62 -4.11
N TYR A 117 8.99 -0.67 -3.35
CA TYR A 117 9.04 0.72 -3.78
C TYR A 117 10.49 1.18 -3.96
N GLY A 118 10.78 1.70 -5.15
CA GLY A 118 12.12 2.20 -5.44
C GLY A 118 13.17 1.12 -5.65
N ARG A 119 12.74 -0.14 -5.77
CA ARG A 119 13.67 -1.25 -5.88
C ARG A 119 13.67 -1.92 -7.24
N THR A 120 13.30 -1.20 -8.29
CA THR A 120 13.29 -1.75 -9.66
C THR A 120 14.65 -2.36 -9.99
N GLY A 121 14.61 -3.60 -10.46
CA GLY A 121 15.84 -4.30 -10.82
C GLY A 121 16.51 -5.02 -9.66
N ALA A 122 16.06 -4.79 -8.44
CA ALA A 122 16.57 -5.51 -7.28
C ALA A 122 15.82 -6.82 -7.11
N GLU A 123 16.41 -7.75 -6.39
CA GLU A 123 15.75 -9.03 -6.14
C GLU A 123 14.62 -8.87 -5.14
N CYS A 124 13.51 -9.52 -5.43
CA CYS A 124 12.39 -9.57 -4.51
C CYS A 124 12.84 -10.28 -3.22
N LYS A 125 12.50 -9.71 -2.08
CA LYS A 125 12.92 -10.28 -0.79
C LYS A 125 12.28 -11.62 -0.51
N CYS A 126 11.19 -11.94 -1.20
CA CYS A 126 10.48 -13.20 -0.98
C CYS A 126 10.82 -14.28 -1.98
N CYS A 127 10.86 -13.96 -3.26
CA CYS A 127 11.05 -14.99 -4.30
C CYS A 127 12.29 -14.77 -5.15
N ARG A 128 13.00 -13.69 -4.94
CA ARG A 128 14.23 -13.33 -5.66
C ARG A 128 14.05 -12.99 -7.13
N SER A 129 12.83 -12.96 -7.63
CA SER A 129 12.59 -12.42 -8.97
C SER A 129 12.86 -10.94 -8.94
N LEU A 130 13.16 -10.33 -10.06
CA LEU A 130 13.48 -8.93 -10.10
C LEU A 130 12.22 -8.08 -9.93
N VAL A 131 12.30 -7.06 -9.10
CA VAL A 131 11.21 -6.11 -8.91
C VAL A 131 11.05 -5.31 -10.20
N ARG A 132 9.82 -5.10 -10.62
CA ARG A 132 9.50 -4.37 -11.84
C ARG A 132 8.79 -3.07 -11.54
N GLN A 133 8.73 -2.23 -12.55
CA GLN A 133 8.12 -0.93 -12.44
C GLN A 133 7.21 -0.68 -13.64
N MET A 134 6.08 -0.03 -13.41
CA MET A 134 5.20 0.40 -14.49
C MET A 134 4.52 1.68 -14.07
N VAL A 135 3.99 2.43 -15.03
CA VAL A 135 3.26 3.65 -14.73
C VAL A 135 1.76 3.32 -14.73
N LEU A 136 1.08 3.67 -13.64
CA LEU A 136 -0.36 3.51 -13.53
C LEU A 136 -0.93 4.83 -13.06
N SER A 137 -1.87 5.37 -13.82
CA SER A 137 -2.52 6.65 -13.49
C SER A 137 -1.51 7.75 -13.22
N GLY A 138 -0.46 7.79 -14.04
CA GLY A 138 0.55 8.83 -13.95
C GLY A 138 1.57 8.67 -12.84
N ARG A 139 1.54 7.54 -12.12
CA ARG A 139 2.48 7.31 -11.02
C ARG A 139 3.24 6.02 -11.20
N SER A 140 4.51 6.05 -10.80
CA SER A 140 5.34 4.85 -10.83
C SER A 140 4.82 3.82 -9.84
N SER A 141 4.69 2.59 -10.30
CA SER A 141 4.17 1.51 -9.48
C SER A 141 5.19 0.38 -9.50
N PHE A 142 5.55 -0.11 -8.33
CA PHE A 142 6.58 -1.12 -8.17
C PHE A 142 5.97 -2.42 -7.70
N TYR A 143 6.40 -3.53 -8.27
CA TYR A 143 5.75 -4.81 -7.97
C TYR A 143 6.65 -5.98 -8.32
N CYS A 144 6.32 -7.14 -7.76
CA CYS A 144 6.95 -8.40 -8.14
C CYS A 144 5.92 -9.24 -8.90
N ALA A 145 6.19 -9.49 -10.18
CA ALA A 145 5.24 -10.20 -11.01
C ALA A 145 5.01 -11.64 -10.55
N ASN A 146 5.95 -12.21 -9.81
CA ASN A 146 5.81 -13.57 -9.33
C ASN A 146 4.98 -13.65 -8.04
N CYS A 147 5.12 -12.68 -7.15
CA CYS A 147 4.41 -12.69 -5.87
C CYS A 147 3.04 -12.04 -5.94
N GLN A 148 2.81 -11.16 -6.90
CA GLN A 148 1.57 -10.40 -6.98
C GLN A 148 0.76 -10.80 -8.21
N HIS A 149 -0.51 -11.10 -7.98
CA HIS A 149 -1.37 -11.59 -9.06
C HIS A 149 -2.58 -10.73 -9.27
#